data_c94c542630e83432491bd1e8f506347e
#
_entry.id   c94c542630e83432491bd1e8f506347e
#
_cell.length_a   1.000
_cell.length_b   1.000
_cell.length_c   1.000
_cell.angle_alpha   90.00
_cell.angle_beta   90.00
_cell.angle_gamma   90.00
#
_symmetry.space_group_name_H-M   'P 1'
#
loop_
_entity.id
_entity.type
_entity.pdbx_description
1 polymer ?
#
loop_
_entity_poly.entity_id
_entity_poly.type
_entity_poly.pdbx_seq_one_letter_code
_entity_poly.pdbx_strand_id
1 'polypeptide(L)'
;MDVFEALYTTRAMRRVKEDPIPDNIIKSMIDSAIRAPSGSNRQNWKFLVVTDKNIREKLSNIYRETWDYYINSFLNSAKDPGASSLKKQDDKDIETIKRISNSASWLAENYHKVPLLVLALSRNDPTGSSIYPAIWNLMLAARGHGIGTC
;
A
#
# COMPACT_ATOMS: atom_id res chain seq x y z
N MET A 1 -2.21 -17.81 12.89
CA MET A 1 -3.29 -17.28 12.01
C MET A 1 -3.39 -18.23 10.84
N ASP A 2 -4.58 -18.72 10.52
CA ASP A 2 -4.79 -19.52 9.31
C ASP A 2 -4.97 -18.62 8.08
N VAL A 3 -5.01 -19.24 6.88
CA VAL A 3 -5.10 -18.51 5.61
C VAL A 3 -6.42 -17.75 5.45
N PHE A 4 -7.52 -18.32 5.93
CA PHE A 4 -8.84 -17.68 5.82
C PHE A 4 -8.93 -16.46 6.74
N GLU A 5 -8.42 -16.58 7.97
CA GLU A 5 -8.36 -15.44 8.89
C GLU A 5 -7.50 -14.31 8.29
N ALA A 6 -6.35 -14.64 7.69
CA ALA A 6 -5.51 -13.66 7.02
C ALA A 6 -6.26 -12.96 5.88
N LEU A 7 -6.92 -13.73 4.99
CA LEU A 7 -7.68 -13.21 3.86
C LEU A 7 -8.83 -12.30 4.29
N TYR A 8 -9.61 -12.71 5.30
CA TYR A 8 -10.80 -11.95 5.73
C TYR A 8 -10.46 -10.71 6.57
N THR A 9 -9.29 -10.66 7.18
CA THR A 9 -8.91 -9.56 8.08
C THR A 9 -7.84 -8.63 7.52
N THR A 10 -7.23 -8.95 6.38
CA THR A 10 -6.28 -8.06 5.69
C THR A 10 -7.02 -6.86 5.11
N ARG A 11 -6.53 -5.68 5.42
CA ARG A 11 -7.04 -4.41 4.94
C ARG A 11 -5.93 -3.36 4.96
N ALA A 12 -6.10 -2.24 4.27
CA ALA A 12 -5.16 -1.13 4.31
C ALA A 12 -5.06 -0.55 5.74
N MET A 13 -3.97 -0.86 6.43
CA MET A 13 -3.67 -0.38 7.77
C MET A 13 -2.66 0.75 7.67
N ARG A 14 -3.14 1.99 7.77
CA ARG A 14 -2.33 3.21 7.58
C ARG A 14 -1.81 3.78 8.89
N ARG A 15 -2.41 3.41 10.03
CA ARG A 15 -1.96 3.80 11.38
C ARG A 15 -1.18 2.64 11.97
N VAL A 16 0.11 2.65 11.75
CA VAL A 16 1.03 1.60 12.21
C VAL A 16 1.90 2.10 13.36
N LYS A 17 2.46 1.18 14.12
CA LYS A 17 3.48 1.47 15.14
C LYS A 17 4.80 1.83 14.47
N GLU A 18 5.67 2.53 15.21
CA GLU A 18 6.99 2.95 14.75
C GLU A 18 8.08 1.90 15.07
N ASP A 19 7.71 0.82 15.77
CA ASP A 19 8.64 -0.22 16.19
C ASP A 19 9.34 -0.87 14.99
N PRO A 20 10.65 -1.10 15.05
CA PRO A 20 11.39 -1.77 13.99
C PRO A 20 10.84 -3.19 13.74
N ILE A 21 10.77 -3.60 12.48
CA ILE A 21 10.39 -4.96 12.13
C ILE A 21 11.65 -5.83 12.10
N PRO A 22 11.68 -6.96 12.84
CA PRO A 22 12.83 -7.85 12.85
C PRO A 22 13.19 -8.40 11.47
N ASP A 23 14.48 -8.52 11.16
CA ASP A 23 14.98 -8.97 9.87
C ASP A 23 14.48 -10.35 9.44
N ASN A 24 14.31 -11.26 10.39
CA ASN A 24 13.77 -12.60 10.10
C ASN A 24 12.31 -12.54 9.64
N ILE A 25 11.52 -11.58 10.15
CA ILE A 25 10.14 -11.36 9.70
C ILE A 25 10.14 -10.72 8.31
N ILE A 26 11.01 -9.73 8.06
CA ILE A 26 11.16 -9.12 6.73
C ILE A 26 11.52 -10.19 5.69
N LYS A 27 12.48 -11.06 6.01
CA LYS A 27 12.87 -12.17 5.15
C LYS A 27 11.72 -13.14 4.89
N SER A 28 10.94 -13.49 5.91
CA SER A 28 9.75 -14.35 5.78
C SER A 28 8.70 -13.73 4.85
N MET A 29 8.45 -12.43 4.96
CA MET A 29 7.53 -11.71 4.09
C MET A 29 7.99 -11.72 2.63
N ILE A 30 9.28 -11.48 2.38
CA ILE A 30 9.86 -11.50 1.03
C ILE A 30 9.87 -12.93 0.46
N ASP A 31 10.23 -13.95 1.26
CA ASP A 31 10.16 -15.36 0.83
C ASP A 31 8.74 -15.74 0.43
N SER A 32 7.73 -15.30 1.17
CA SER A 32 6.33 -15.51 0.82
C SER A 32 5.94 -14.81 -0.49
N ALA A 33 6.44 -13.59 -0.71
CA ALA A 33 6.19 -12.83 -1.93
C ALA A 33 6.67 -13.59 -3.18
N ILE A 34 7.88 -14.12 -3.15
CA ILE A 34 8.47 -14.82 -4.30
C ILE A 34 7.88 -16.20 -4.58
N ARG A 35 6.95 -16.69 -3.75
CA ARG A 35 6.15 -17.91 -4.00
C ARG A 35 4.94 -17.66 -4.90
N ALA A 36 4.68 -16.40 -5.24
CA ALA A 36 3.57 -16.08 -6.14
C ALA A 36 3.81 -16.63 -7.56
N PRO A 37 2.74 -16.96 -8.31
CA PRO A 37 2.88 -17.29 -9.71
C PRO A 37 3.35 -16.08 -10.53
N SER A 38 4.09 -16.34 -11.61
CA SER A 38 4.47 -15.32 -12.58
C SER A 38 4.33 -15.81 -14.01
N GLY A 39 4.06 -14.92 -14.94
CA GLY A 39 3.90 -15.27 -16.37
C GLY A 39 5.12 -16.01 -16.88
N SER A 40 4.91 -17.23 -17.40
CA SER A 40 5.99 -18.13 -17.85
C SER A 40 7.08 -18.40 -16.81
N ASN A 41 6.75 -18.28 -15.52
CA ASN A 41 7.67 -18.42 -14.39
C ASN A 41 8.93 -17.52 -14.51
N ARG A 42 8.77 -16.33 -15.07
CA ARG A 42 9.90 -15.41 -15.33
C ARG A 42 10.47 -14.79 -14.06
N GLN A 43 9.65 -14.61 -13.02
CA GLN A 43 10.04 -14.07 -11.71
C GLN A 43 10.84 -12.75 -11.81
N ASN A 44 10.41 -11.85 -12.71
CA ASN A 44 11.10 -10.60 -13.07
C ASN A 44 10.91 -9.48 -12.02
N TRP A 45 10.65 -9.82 -10.79
CA TRP A 45 10.45 -8.89 -9.69
C TRP A 45 11.72 -8.66 -8.89
N LYS A 46 11.79 -7.49 -8.28
CA LYS A 46 12.75 -7.12 -7.25
C LYS A 46 12.02 -6.42 -6.12
N PHE A 47 12.43 -6.69 -4.90
CA PHE A 47 11.92 -6.01 -3.72
C PHE A 47 13.05 -5.21 -3.09
N LEU A 48 12.89 -3.88 -3.05
CA LEU A 48 13.79 -3.00 -2.34
C LEU A 48 13.22 -2.74 -0.95
N VAL A 49 13.92 -3.21 0.06
CA VAL A 49 13.57 -3.06 1.48
C VAL A 49 14.26 -1.82 2.03
N VAL A 50 13.52 -0.85 2.53
CA VAL A 50 14.03 0.42 3.03
C VAL A 50 13.72 0.54 4.51
N THR A 51 14.76 0.40 5.34
CA THR A 51 14.71 0.56 6.80
C THR A 51 15.45 1.83 7.25
N ASP A 52 16.35 2.38 6.42
CA ASP A 52 17.12 3.58 6.73
C ASP A 52 16.19 4.79 6.94
N LYS A 53 16.34 5.45 8.08
CA LYS A 53 15.49 6.57 8.48
C LYS A 53 15.59 7.75 7.52
N ASN A 54 16.80 8.11 7.08
CA ASN A 54 17.01 9.28 6.23
C ASN A 54 16.39 9.06 4.83
N ILE A 55 16.48 7.83 4.32
CA ILE A 55 15.85 7.47 3.05
C ILE A 55 14.33 7.50 3.20
N ARG A 56 13.77 6.95 4.30
CA ARG A 56 12.32 6.97 4.56
C ARG A 56 11.79 8.41 4.68
N GLU A 57 12.52 9.32 5.33
CA GLU A 57 12.16 10.73 5.41
C GLU A 57 12.12 11.41 4.03
N LYS A 58 13.10 11.14 3.16
CA LYS A 58 13.09 11.65 1.78
C LYS A 58 11.91 11.13 0.99
N LEU A 59 11.62 9.83 1.08
CA LEU A 59 10.47 9.22 0.43
C LEU A 59 9.14 9.76 0.99
N SER A 60 9.09 10.06 2.29
CA SER A 60 7.92 10.68 2.92
C SER A 60 7.61 12.06 2.35
N ASN A 61 8.63 12.89 2.10
CA ASN A 61 8.42 14.20 1.50
C ASN A 61 7.84 14.08 0.08
N ILE A 62 8.39 13.18 -0.75
CA ILE A 62 7.87 12.91 -2.10
C ILE A 62 6.42 12.39 -2.03
N TYR A 63 6.14 11.46 -1.10
CA TYR A 63 4.80 10.92 -0.93
C TYR A 63 3.78 12.01 -0.55
N ARG A 64 4.14 12.91 0.36
CA ARG A 64 3.29 14.03 0.79
C ARG A 64 3.00 15.00 -0.35
N GLU A 65 4.03 15.42 -1.09
CA GLU A 65 3.87 16.30 -2.27
C GLU A 65 2.95 15.66 -3.31
N THR A 66 3.12 14.37 -3.58
CA THR A 66 2.28 13.61 -4.51
C THR A 66 0.84 13.51 -4.01
N TRP A 67 0.65 13.31 -2.69
CA TRP A 67 -0.67 13.26 -2.08
C TRP A 67 -1.39 14.60 -2.19
N ASP A 68 -0.71 15.70 -1.90
CA ASP A 68 -1.27 17.05 -1.98
C ASP A 68 -1.69 17.37 -3.41
N TYR A 69 -0.88 17.01 -4.40
CA TYR A 69 -1.25 17.13 -5.81
C TYR A 69 -2.48 16.29 -6.16
N TYR A 70 -2.52 15.03 -5.74
CA TYR A 70 -3.63 14.12 -5.99
C TYR A 70 -4.94 14.63 -5.38
N ILE A 71 -4.94 15.01 -4.10
CA ILE A 71 -6.16 15.45 -3.42
C ILE A 71 -6.70 16.77 -4.00
N ASN A 72 -5.80 17.71 -4.35
CA ASN A 72 -6.18 18.95 -4.99
C ASN A 72 -6.78 18.72 -6.39
N SER A 73 -6.19 17.83 -7.18
CA SER A 73 -6.71 17.45 -8.49
C SER A 73 -8.09 16.79 -8.38
N PHE A 74 -8.26 15.89 -7.39
CA PHE A 74 -9.54 15.24 -7.12
C PHE A 74 -10.62 16.26 -6.70
N LEU A 75 -10.31 17.18 -5.79
CA LEU A 75 -11.23 18.21 -5.33
C LEU A 75 -11.62 19.18 -6.45
N ASN A 76 -10.70 19.49 -7.34
CA ASN A 76 -10.97 20.34 -8.51
C ASN A 76 -11.86 19.63 -9.53
N SER A 77 -11.61 18.35 -9.81
CA SER A 77 -12.46 17.54 -10.68
C SER A 77 -13.87 17.36 -10.13
N ALA A 78 -14.04 17.24 -8.81
CA ALA A 78 -15.35 17.15 -8.19
C ALA A 78 -16.18 18.44 -8.28
N LYS A 79 -15.55 19.58 -8.58
CA LYS A 79 -16.22 20.88 -8.79
C LYS A 79 -16.64 21.11 -10.25
N ASP A 80 -16.19 20.26 -11.19
CA ASP A 80 -16.55 20.38 -12.60
C ASP A 80 -17.92 19.76 -12.84
N PRO A 81 -18.94 20.56 -13.28
CA PRO A 81 -20.28 20.04 -13.55
C PRO A 81 -20.33 19.01 -14.69
N GLY A 82 -19.30 18.97 -15.55
CA GLY A 82 -19.16 18.02 -16.67
C GLY A 82 -18.59 16.66 -16.23
N ALA A 83 -17.92 16.59 -15.07
CA ALA A 83 -17.33 15.35 -14.54
C ALA A 83 -18.33 14.47 -13.77
N SER A 84 -19.61 14.84 -13.70
CA SER A 84 -20.65 14.15 -12.92
C SER A 84 -21.14 12.84 -13.56
N SER A 85 -20.24 11.99 -14.02
CA SER A 85 -20.54 10.57 -14.20
C SER A 85 -20.49 9.79 -12.86
N LEU A 86 -20.19 10.45 -11.76
CA LEU A 86 -20.42 9.90 -10.43
C LEU A 86 -21.92 9.92 -10.18
N LYS A 87 -22.56 8.75 -10.34
CA LYS A 87 -23.94 8.47 -9.93
C LYS A 87 -24.21 9.14 -8.58
N LYS A 88 -25.43 9.65 -8.35
CA LYS A 88 -25.88 10.14 -7.04
C LYS A 88 -25.38 9.17 -5.96
N GLN A 89 -24.32 9.60 -5.25
CA GLN A 89 -23.80 8.85 -4.12
C GLN A 89 -24.79 9.05 -2.98
N ASP A 90 -25.17 7.97 -2.33
CA ASP A 90 -25.98 8.06 -1.12
C ASP A 90 -25.11 8.61 0.04
N ASP A 91 -25.74 9.03 1.14
CA ASP A 91 -25.03 9.59 2.30
C ASP A 91 -23.99 8.61 2.88
N LYS A 92 -24.21 7.32 2.76
CA LYS A 92 -23.31 6.26 3.22
C LYS A 92 -22.03 6.19 2.39
N ASP A 93 -22.13 6.41 1.09
CA ASP A 93 -20.99 6.50 0.20
C ASP A 93 -20.12 7.71 0.51
N ILE A 94 -20.76 8.87 0.78
CA ILE A 94 -20.07 10.12 1.15
C ILE A 94 -19.31 9.94 2.46
N GLU A 95 -19.88 9.33 3.47
CA GLU A 95 -19.23 9.07 4.75
C GLU A 95 -18.04 8.11 4.57
N THR A 96 -18.21 7.09 3.76
CA THR A 96 -17.13 6.13 3.44
C THR A 96 -15.96 6.81 2.75
N ILE A 97 -16.22 7.68 1.76
CA ILE A 97 -15.19 8.45 1.05
C ILE A 97 -14.45 9.38 2.01
N LYS A 98 -15.16 10.10 2.88
CA LYS A 98 -14.54 10.96 3.92
C LYS A 98 -13.63 10.16 4.84
N ARG A 99 -14.06 8.99 5.30
CA ARG A 99 -13.26 8.11 6.16
C ARG A 99 -12.00 7.62 5.46
N ILE A 100 -12.09 7.23 4.18
CA ILE A 100 -10.96 6.79 3.36
C ILE A 100 -9.97 7.94 3.18
N SER A 101 -10.45 9.12 2.77
CA SER A 101 -9.64 10.32 2.57
C SER A 101 -8.89 10.72 3.85
N ASN A 102 -9.59 10.81 4.99
CA ASN A 102 -8.97 11.14 6.27
C ASN A 102 -7.90 10.12 6.68
N SER A 103 -8.12 8.83 6.42
CA SER A 103 -7.15 7.78 6.71
C SER A 103 -5.92 7.87 5.82
N ALA A 104 -6.09 8.22 4.55
CA ALA A 104 -5.00 8.35 3.59
C ALA A 104 -4.18 9.64 3.84
N SER A 105 -4.85 10.77 4.14
CA SER A 105 -4.18 12.01 4.52
C SER A 105 -3.36 11.85 5.79
N TRP A 106 -3.89 11.14 6.79
CA TRP A 106 -3.13 10.83 7.99
C TRP A 106 -1.83 10.08 7.66
N LEU A 107 -1.87 9.09 6.76
CA LEU A 107 -0.66 8.39 6.34
C LEU A 107 0.31 9.35 5.63
N ALA A 108 -0.16 10.21 4.74
CA ALA A 108 0.70 11.15 4.03
C ALA A 108 1.46 12.08 5.00
N GLU A 109 0.80 12.54 6.06
CA GLU A 109 1.41 13.35 7.12
C GLU A 109 2.39 12.57 7.99
N ASN A 110 2.15 11.26 8.20
CA ASN A 110 2.89 10.41 9.13
C ASN A 110 3.75 9.34 8.45
N TYR A 111 3.95 9.41 7.13
CA TYR A 111 4.65 8.39 6.36
C TYR A 111 6.10 8.18 6.84
N HIS A 112 6.77 9.24 7.32
CA HIS A 112 8.12 9.17 7.91
C HIS A 112 8.20 8.27 9.16
N LYS A 113 7.07 8.02 9.84
CA LYS A 113 6.98 7.15 11.02
C LYS A 113 6.87 5.67 10.68
N VAL A 114 6.53 5.34 9.43
CA VAL A 114 6.42 3.94 8.98
C VAL A 114 7.80 3.28 9.07
N PRO A 115 7.96 2.18 9.85
CA PRO A 115 9.29 1.62 10.14
C PRO A 115 9.94 0.93 8.95
N LEU A 116 9.15 0.46 7.99
CA LEU A 116 9.59 -0.31 6.83
C LEU A 116 8.83 0.11 5.58
N LEU A 117 9.55 0.39 4.51
CA LEU A 117 8.98 0.53 3.16
C LEU A 117 9.51 -0.59 2.27
N VAL A 118 8.61 -1.19 1.49
CA VAL A 118 8.98 -2.20 0.49
C VAL A 118 8.55 -1.69 -0.87
N LEU A 119 9.52 -1.39 -1.74
CA LEU A 119 9.26 -1.03 -3.12
C LEU A 119 9.32 -2.30 -3.96
N ALA A 120 8.18 -2.69 -4.53
CA ALA A 120 8.05 -3.83 -5.41
C ALA A 120 8.22 -3.37 -6.87
N LEU A 121 9.22 -3.90 -7.54
CA LEU A 121 9.61 -3.53 -8.90
C LEU A 121 9.47 -4.76 -9.80
N SER A 122 8.93 -4.57 -11.01
CA SER A 122 8.86 -5.62 -12.03
C SER A 122 9.32 -5.11 -13.38
N ARG A 123 9.99 -5.99 -14.12
CA ARG A 123 10.42 -5.70 -15.49
C ARG A 123 9.56 -6.48 -16.48
N ASN A 124 9.12 -5.83 -17.55
CA ASN A 124 8.28 -6.45 -18.60
C ASN A 124 6.97 -7.07 -18.05
N ASP A 125 6.33 -6.36 -17.13
CA ASP A 125 5.04 -6.74 -16.55
C ASP A 125 4.09 -5.52 -16.56
N PRO A 126 3.69 -5.04 -17.75
CA PRO A 126 2.96 -3.77 -17.90
C PRO A 126 1.59 -3.76 -17.24
N THR A 127 1.00 -4.93 -17.02
CA THR A 127 -0.30 -5.09 -16.36
C THR A 127 -0.17 -5.35 -14.86
N GLY A 128 1.03 -5.62 -14.35
CA GLY A 128 1.26 -6.01 -12.96
C GLY A 128 0.78 -7.44 -12.64
N SER A 129 0.43 -8.24 -13.66
CA SER A 129 -0.18 -9.57 -13.47
C SER A 129 0.71 -10.56 -12.72
N SER A 130 2.02 -10.33 -12.69
CA SER A 130 2.98 -11.11 -11.90
C SER A 130 3.33 -10.45 -10.58
N ILE A 131 3.59 -9.13 -10.58
CA ILE A 131 4.02 -8.44 -9.35
C ILE A 131 2.90 -8.28 -8.32
N TYR A 132 1.64 -8.04 -8.73
CA TYR A 132 0.54 -7.88 -7.77
C TYR A 132 0.25 -9.14 -6.95
N PRO A 133 0.22 -10.37 -7.48
CA PRO A 133 0.15 -11.57 -6.66
C PRO A 133 1.29 -11.68 -5.65
N ALA A 134 2.51 -11.29 -6.03
CA ALA A 134 3.66 -11.31 -5.13
C ALA A 134 3.52 -10.26 -3.99
N ILE A 135 3.06 -9.04 -4.31
CA ILE A 135 2.74 -8.03 -3.30
C ILE A 135 1.64 -8.54 -2.35
N TRP A 136 0.60 -9.17 -2.89
CA TRP A 136 -0.48 -9.72 -2.06
C TRP A 136 0.00 -10.82 -1.12
N ASN A 137 0.84 -11.74 -1.58
CA ASN A 137 1.46 -12.75 -0.72
C ASN A 137 2.29 -12.11 0.41
N LEU A 138 3.06 -11.05 0.10
CA LEU A 138 3.81 -10.28 1.10
C LEU A 138 2.87 -9.71 2.16
N MET A 139 1.76 -9.09 1.74
CA MET A 139 0.79 -8.48 2.65
C MET A 139 0.10 -9.52 3.53
N LEU A 140 -0.25 -10.70 2.99
CA LEU A 140 -0.82 -11.79 3.76
C LEU A 140 0.18 -12.37 4.77
N ALA A 141 1.44 -12.54 4.36
CA ALA A 141 2.51 -12.96 5.27
C ALA A 141 2.75 -11.95 6.39
N ALA A 142 2.78 -10.65 6.06
CA ALA A 142 2.84 -9.57 7.05
C ALA A 142 1.68 -9.67 8.05
N ARG A 143 0.46 -9.88 7.56
CA ARG A 143 -0.72 -10.07 8.40
C ARG A 143 -0.58 -11.28 9.31
N GLY A 144 -0.04 -12.40 8.81
CA GLY A 144 0.27 -13.60 9.59
C GLY A 144 1.22 -13.34 10.75
N HIS A 145 2.15 -12.41 10.59
CA HIS A 145 3.06 -11.93 11.64
C HIS A 145 2.50 -10.80 12.51
N GLY A 146 1.22 -10.42 12.34
CA GLY A 146 0.60 -9.32 13.09
C GLY A 146 1.00 -7.92 12.60
N ILE A 147 1.60 -7.81 11.42
CA ILE A 147 2.04 -6.54 10.84
C ILE A 147 0.96 -5.99 9.93
N GLY A 148 0.61 -4.71 10.14
CA GLY A 148 -0.28 -3.98 9.25
C GLY A 148 0.44 -3.47 8.01
N THR A 149 -0.23 -3.52 6.85
CA THR A 149 0.28 -3.05 5.55
C THR A 149 -0.75 -2.18 4.83
N CYS A 150 -0.33 -1.39 3.87
CA CYS A 150 -1.19 -0.68 2.91
C CYS A 150 -0.49 -0.50 1.58
#